data_43e07565d55b245fc8857a4a91a73998
#
_entry.id   43e07565d55b245fc8857a4a91a73998
#
_cell.length_a   1.000
_cell.length_b   1.000
_cell.length_c   1.000
_cell.angle_alpha   90.00
_cell.angle_beta   90.00
_cell.angle_gamma   90.00
#
_symmetry.space_group_name_H-M   'P 1'
#
loop_
_entity.id
_entity.type
_entity.pdbx_description
1 polymer ?
#
loop_
_entity_poly.entity_id
_entity_poly.type
_entity_poly.pdbx_seq_one_letter_code
_entity_poly.pdbx_strand_id
1 'polypeptide(L)'
;MCDEEADGEYGARFLVENHAGLFAGIRYAIGEFGGFSMPVGGRTFYPIQVAEKRICRLRATIRGPGGHGALPMQGGAMASLGRVLRALDRRHLPVRVTPVARQMIEAVAGALRPPSSWILRTLLNPRRTDAVLALMGERGRMFSPLMRNTVNATIVRGGEKINVIPSEIFLDMDGRLLPECTPDDLIAELRPIVGPDVALNEAGEPGVVRHGPGSASPDMGMFDLLAGILRDQDPGGIPVPYLMAGATDGRFFARLGIQTYGFLPMRLPEGMNFSRLVHAADERIPVDAVEFGARAILEALRRFGRARSVPVS
;
A
#
# COMPACT_ATOMS: atom_id res chain seq x y z
N MET A 1 7.66 5.75 16.49
CA MET A 1 6.68 6.78 16.88
C MET A 1 5.60 6.11 17.69
N CYS A 2 4.95 6.81 18.59
CA CYS A 2 3.75 6.28 19.24
C CYS A 2 2.58 6.32 18.25
N ASP A 3 1.55 5.50 18.48
CA ASP A 3 0.27 5.47 17.74
C ASP A 3 0.35 5.25 16.22
N GLU A 4 1.43 4.67 15.71
CA GLU A 4 1.55 4.36 14.27
C GLU A 4 0.38 3.46 13.80
N GLU A 5 0.06 2.43 14.55
CA GLU A 5 -1.06 1.51 14.29
C GLU A 5 -2.46 2.16 14.47
N ALA A 6 -2.50 3.34 15.07
CA ALA A 6 -3.71 4.15 15.26
C ALA A 6 -3.70 5.43 14.42
N ASP A 7 -3.29 5.33 13.15
CA ASP A 7 -3.21 6.42 12.16
C ASP A 7 -2.11 7.47 12.41
N GLY A 8 -1.22 7.32 13.41
CA GLY A 8 -0.05 8.17 13.67
C GLY A 8 -0.36 9.63 13.99
N GLU A 9 -1.56 9.94 14.52
CA GLU A 9 -2.05 11.32 14.71
C GLU A 9 -1.26 12.08 15.78
N TYR A 10 -0.98 11.42 16.90
CA TYR A 10 -0.31 12.02 18.06
C TYR A 10 1.21 11.88 18.00
N GLY A 11 1.70 10.99 17.16
CA GLY A 11 3.13 10.75 16.92
C GLY A 11 3.64 11.48 15.70
N ALA A 12 3.75 10.79 14.57
CA ALA A 12 4.39 11.30 13.36
C ALA A 12 3.69 12.53 12.79
N ARG A 13 2.36 12.54 12.71
CA ARG A 13 1.58 13.68 12.22
C ARG A 13 1.80 14.92 13.09
N PHE A 14 1.62 14.77 14.41
CA PHE A 14 1.80 15.88 15.34
C PHE A 14 3.20 16.51 15.22
N LEU A 15 4.24 15.70 15.19
CA LEU A 15 5.62 16.17 15.07
C LEU A 15 5.87 16.90 13.74
N VAL A 16 5.38 16.35 12.63
CA VAL A 16 5.54 16.95 11.31
C VAL A 16 4.79 18.28 11.20
N GLU A 17 3.58 18.37 11.75
CA GLU A 17 2.74 19.58 11.66
C GLU A 17 3.16 20.68 12.65
N ASN A 18 3.62 20.31 13.86
CA ASN A 18 3.89 21.30 14.92
C ASN A 18 5.38 21.48 15.20
N HIS A 19 6.24 20.56 14.81
CA HIS A 19 7.66 20.55 15.13
C HIS A 19 8.54 20.22 13.91
N ALA A 20 8.16 20.66 12.71
CA ALA A 20 8.88 20.40 11.45
C ALA A 20 10.37 20.77 11.53
N GLY A 21 10.74 21.77 12.35
CA GLY A 21 12.14 22.18 12.56
C GLY A 21 13.04 21.07 13.14
N LEU A 22 12.48 20.10 13.86
CA LEU A 22 13.26 18.95 14.37
C LEU A 22 13.79 18.05 13.25
N PHE A 23 13.19 18.13 12.06
CA PHE A 23 13.56 17.34 10.89
C PHE A 23 14.44 18.11 9.90
N ALA A 24 14.90 19.32 10.25
CA ALA A 24 15.73 20.12 9.37
C ALA A 24 17.03 19.37 8.99
N GLY A 25 17.31 19.28 7.69
CA GLY A 25 18.49 18.59 7.16
C GLY A 25 18.38 17.06 7.11
N ILE A 26 17.26 16.47 7.53
CA ILE A 26 17.01 15.04 7.37
C ILE A 26 16.51 14.79 5.94
N ARG A 27 17.20 13.90 5.21
CA ARG A 27 16.86 13.49 3.85
C ARG A 27 16.22 12.10 3.80
N TYR A 28 16.68 11.21 4.67
CA TYR A 28 16.27 9.81 4.69
C TYR A 28 15.78 9.38 6.06
N ALA A 29 14.80 8.49 6.07
CA ALA A 29 14.33 7.79 7.26
C ALA A 29 14.27 6.29 7.01
N ILE A 30 14.47 5.50 8.05
CA ILE A 30 14.20 4.06 8.07
C ILE A 30 12.90 3.86 8.83
N GLY A 31 11.92 3.23 8.18
CA GLY A 31 10.64 2.87 8.75
C GLY A 31 10.48 1.35 8.88
N GLU A 32 9.34 0.97 9.38
CA GLU A 32 8.88 -0.40 9.45
C GLU A 32 8.63 -0.96 8.03
N PHE A 33 8.40 -2.26 7.96
CA PHE A 33 8.05 -3.03 6.77
C PHE A 33 9.13 -3.05 5.67
N GLY A 34 9.46 -4.24 5.21
CA GLY A 34 10.51 -4.46 4.20
C GLY A 34 11.83 -4.94 4.80
N GLY A 35 12.76 -5.38 3.96
CA GLY A 35 14.03 -5.96 4.40
C GLY A 35 13.94 -7.41 4.91
N PHE A 36 12.77 -8.01 5.05
CA PHE A 36 12.60 -9.40 5.43
C PHE A 36 12.75 -10.34 4.23
N SER A 37 13.22 -11.58 4.48
CA SER A 37 13.40 -12.57 3.42
C SER A 37 12.07 -13.13 2.92
N MET A 38 11.92 -13.22 1.60
CA MET A 38 10.74 -13.75 0.92
C MET A 38 11.14 -14.79 -0.13
N PRO A 39 10.78 -16.06 0.05
CA PRO A 39 11.10 -17.10 -0.92
C PRO A 39 10.17 -17.05 -2.13
N VAL A 40 10.73 -16.91 -3.33
CA VAL A 40 9.99 -16.95 -4.60
C VAL A 40 10.77 -17.76 -5.62
N GLY A 41 10.18 -18.84 -6.14
CA GLY A 41 10.78 -19.64 -7.21
C GLY A 41 12.13 -20.26 -6.87
N GLY A 42 12.34 -20.65 -5.63
CA GLY A 42 13.62 -21.21 -5.14
C GLY A 42 14.74 -20.18 -4.94
N ARG A 43 14.41 -18.90 -4.94
CA ARG A 43 15.33 -17.80 -4.64
C ARG A 43 14.80 -17.02 -3.45
N THR A 44 15.71 -16.42 -2.67
CA THR A 44 15.37 -15.56 -1.55
C THR A 44 15.46 -14.09 -1.95
N PHE A 45 14.35 -13.37 -1.85
CA PHE A 45 14.28 -11.94 -2.11
C PHE A 45 14.17 -11.16 -0.81
N TYR A 46 14.69 -9.94 -0.81
CA TYR A 46 14.58 -8.98 0.29
C TYR A 46 13.93 -7.70 -0.25
N PRO A 47 12.60 -7.55 -0.15
CA PRO A 47 11.90 -6.34 -0.58
C PRO A 47 12.26 -5.18 0.34
N ILE A 48 12.93 -4.15 -0.18
CA ILE A 48 13.17 -2.89 0.52
C ILE A 48 12.08 -1.91 0.07
N GLN A 49 11.22 -1.47 0.99
CA GLN A 49 10.19 -0.51 0.63
C GLN A 49 10.83 0.83 0.25
N VAL A 50 10.47 1.33 -0.92
CA VAL A 50 10.91 2.64 -1.44
C VAL A 50 9.73 3.56 -1.74
N ALA A 51 8.53 3.00 -1.79
CA ALA A 51 7.28 3.73 -1.98
C ALA A 51 6.13 3.00 -1.30
N GLU A 52 5.06 3.70 -1.04
CA GLU A 52 3.83 3.16 -0.46
C GLU A 52 2.59 3.75 -1.13
N LYS A 53 1.46 3.04 -1.04
CA LYS A 53 0.18 3.58 -1.46
C LYS A 53 -0.33 4.58 -0.43
N ARG A 54 -1.14 5.52 -0.91
CA ARG A 54 -1.73 6.55 -0.05
C ARG A 54 -3.17 6.21 0.28
N ILE A 55 -3.59 6.52 1.49
CA ILE A 55 -4.97 6.37 1.96
C ILE A 55 -5.84 7.41 1.26
N CYS A 56 -6.99 6.98 0.75
CA CYS A 56 -8.02 7.83 0.18
C CYS A 56 -9.38 7.34 0.64
N ARG A 57 -9.90 7.92 1.70
CA ARG A 57 -11.22 7.57 2.21
C ARG A 57 -12.29 8.19 1.29
N LEU A 58 -13.23 7.39 0.81
CA LEU A 58 -14.31 7.83 -0.06
C LEU A 58 -15.67 7.53 0.58
N ARG A 59 -16.65 8.38 0.27
CA ARG A 59 -18.04 8.14 0.58
C ARG A 59 -18.88 8.14 -0.68
N ALA A 60 -19.62 7.07 -0.89
CA ALA A 60 -20.68 6.99 -1.89
C ALA A 60 -22.03 7.32 -1.21
N THR A 61 -22.72 8.32 -1.76
CA THR A 61 -24.09 8.64 -1.36
C THR A 61 -25.05 8.07 -2.40
N ILE A 62 -25.89 7.14 -1.96
CA ILE A 62 -26.82 6.39 -2.79
C ILE A 62 -28.22 6.83 -2.43
N ARG A 63 -28.93 7.45 -3.41
CA ARG A 63 -30.29 7.96 -3.22
C ARG A 63 -31.31 7.11 -3.97
N GLY A 64 -32.52 7.14 -3.47
CA GLY A 64 -33.68 6.50 -4.10
C GLY A 64 -34.95 6.94 -3.43
N PRO A 65 -36.12 6.57 -3.96
CA PRO A 65 -37.37 6.85 -3.30
C PRO A 65 -37.43 6.16 -1.91
N GLY A 66 -37.88 6.91 -0.91
CA GLY A 66 -38.19 6.40 0.42
C GLY A 66 -39.69 6.09 0.53
N GLY A 67 -40.08 5.37 1.59
CA GLY A 67 -41.49 5.05 1.76
C GLY A 67 -41.83 4.24 3.00
N HIS A 68 -43.09 3.84 3.08
CA HIS A 68 -43.58 3.01 4.18
C HIS A 68 -43.26 1.51 3.91
N GLY A 69 -42.64 0.83 4.88
CA GLY A 69 -42.15 -0.55 4.71
C GLY A 69 -43.25 -1.59 4.41
N ALA A 70 -44.51 -1.29 4.66
CA ALA A 70 -45.62 -2.15 4.30
C ALA A 70 -45.99 -2.10 2.78
N LEU A 71 -45.46 -1.11 2.04
CA LEU A 71 -45.71 -0.95 0.63
C LEU A 71 -44.49 -1.42 -0.16
N PRO A 72 -44.55 -2.57 -0.89
CA PRO A 72 -43.40 -3.03 -1.67
C PRO A 72 -42.91 -1.99 -2.67
N MET A 73 -41.60 -1.68 -2.63
CA MET A 73 -40.96 -0.71 -3.53
C MET A 73 -39.83 -1.38 -4.30
N GLN A 74 -39.76 -1.14 -5.58
CA GLN A 74 -38.66 -1.60 -6.45
C GLN A 74 -37.68 -0.43 -6.70
N GLY A 75 -36.39 -0.73 -6.79
CA GLY A 75 -35.38 0.23 -7.24
C GLY A 75 -34.95 1.27 -6.21
N GLY A 76 -35.30 1.17 -4.94
CA GLY A 76 -34.88 2.10 -3.88
C GLY A 76 -33.37 2.09 -3.57
N ALA A 77 -32.96 2.93 -2.63
CA ALA A 77 -31.55 3.10 -2.25
C ALA A 77 -30.89 1.77 -1.83
N MET A 78 -31.63 0.87 -1.14
CA MET A 78 -31.12 -0.47 -0.76
C MET A 78 -30.82 -1.36 -1.98
N ALA A 79 -31.69 -1.37 -3.00
CA ALA A 79 -31.45 -2.12 -4.22
C ALA A 79 -30.24 -1.55 -5.00
N SER A 80 -30.09 -0.24 -5.00
CA SER A 80 -28.93 0.45 -5.60
C SER A 80 -27.62 0.12 -4.86
N LEU A 81 -27.62 0.10 -3.52
CA LEU A 81 -26.48 -0.36 -2.73
C LEU A 81 -26.08 -1.79 -3.10
N GLY A 82 -27.05 -2.72 -3.22
CA GLY A 82 -26.77 -4.09 -3.62
C GLY A 82 -26.10 -4.20 -5.00
N ARG A 83 -26.49 -3.34 -5.97
CA ARG A 83 -25.83 -3.26 -7.29
C ARG A 83 -24.40 -2.74 -7.17
N VAL A 84 -24.18 -1.66 -6.40
CA VAL A 84 -22.85 -1.07 -6.18
C VAL A 84 -21.91 -2.08 -5.53
N LEU A 85 -22.30 -2.72 -4.43
CA LEU A 85 -21.49 -3.72 -3.74
C LEU A 85 -21.11 -4.88 -4.65
N ARG A 86 -22.07 -5.40 -5.41
CA ARG A 86 -21.81 -6.48 -6.39
C ARG A 86 -20.87 -6.02 -7.50
N ALA A 87 -20.95 -4.77 -7.93
CA ALA A 87 -20.10 -4.23 -8.98
C ALA A 87 -18.64 -4.06 -8.45
N LEU A 88 -18.47 -3.56 -7.23
CA LEU A 88 -17.17 -3.45 -6.56
C LEU A 88 -16.51 -4.83 -6.33
N ASP A 89 -17.30 -5.85 -5.98
CA ASP A 89 -16.80 -7.20 -5.77
C ASP A 89 -16.30 -7.88 -7.08
N ARG A 90 -16.94 -7.58 -8.20
CA ARG A 90 -16.67 -8.26 -9.49
C ARG A 90 -15.73 -7.53 -10.43
N ARG A 91 -15.56 -6.22 -10.27
CA ARG A 91 -14.78 -5.40 -11.20
C ARG A 91 -13.50 -4.89 -10.56
N HIS A 92 -12.42 -4.96 -11.31
CA HIS A 92 -11.15 -4.38 -10.93
C HIS A 92 -10.99 -2.97 -11.51
N LEU A 93 -10.31 -2.11 -10.74
CA LEU A 93 -9.87 -0.81 -11.25
C LEU A 93 -8.79 -0.97 -12.33
N PRO A 94 -8.58 0.02 -13.18
CA PRO A 94 -7.61 -0.05 -14.27
C PRO A 94 -6.18 -0.37 -13.80
N VAL A 95 -5.45 -1.12 -14.62
CA VAL A 95 -4.04 -1.43 -14.36
C VAL A 95 -3.17 -0.20 -14.69
N ARG A 96 -2.32 0.18 -13.73
CA ARG A 96 -1.30 1.23 -13.86
C ARG A 96 0.05 0.69 -13.39
N VAL A 97 1.00 0.57 -14.29
CA VAL A 97 2.34 0.07 -13.98
C VAL A 97 3.22 1.25 -13.57
N THR A 98 3.39 1.45 -12.28
CA THR A 98 4.28 2.50 -11.74
C THR A 98 5.75 2.17 -12.00
N PRO A 99 6.68 3.16 -12.00
CA PRO A 99 8.12 2.92 -12.12
C PRO A 99 8.65 1.93 -11.08
N VAL A 100 8.21 2.04 -9.81
CA VAL A 100 8.64 1.15 -8.72
C VAL A 100 8.13 -0.28 -8.94
N ALA A 101 6.85 -0.45 -9.31
CA ALA A 101 6.29 -1.76 -9.61
C ALA A 101 7.03 -2.42 -10.80
N ARG A 102 7.38 -1.64 -11.82
CA ARG A 102 8.20 -2.11 -12.93
C ARG A 102 9.56 -2.58 -12.47
N GLN A 103 10.30 -1.75 -11.73
CA GLN A 103 11.65 -2.10 -11.22
C GLN A 103 11.60 -3.37 -10.37
N MET A 104 10.62 -3.50 -9.48
CA MET A 104 10.42 -4.69 -8.66
C MET A 104 10.20 -5.94 -9.52
N ILE A 105 9.24 -5.89 -10.46
CA ILE A 105 8.91 -7.04 -11.30
C ILE A 105 10.09 -7.42 -12.20
N GLU A 106 10.80 -6.45 -12.77
CA GLU A 106 11.97 -6.69 -13.59
C GLU A 106 13.12 -7.31 -12.79
N ALA A 107 13.37 -6.83 -11.57
CA ALA A 107 14.39 -7.39 -10.68
C ALA A 107 14.05 -8.83 -10.27
N VAL A 108 12.81 -9.09 -9.87
CA VAL A 108 12.37 -10.45 -9.51
C VAL A 108 12.42 -11.37 -10.74
N ALA A 109 11.90 -10.94 -11.88
CA ALA A 109 11.90 -11.73 -13.11
C ALA A 109 13.33 -12.02 -13.63
N GLY A 110 14.25 -11.06 -13.45
CA GLY A 110 15.66 -11.22 -13.83
C GLY A 110 16.39 -12.30 -13.04
N ALA A 111 15.98 -12.56 -11.81
CA ALA A 111 16.57 -13.56 -10.93
C ALA A 111 15.93 -14.95 -11.07
N LEU A 112 14.83 -15.08 -11.80
CA LEU A 112 14.10 -16.34 -11.99
C LEU A 112 14.35 -16.95 -13.37
N ARG A 113 14.18 -18.28 -13.45
CA ARG A 113 14.25 -19.02 -14.72
C ARG A 113 12.89 -19.01 -15.44
N PRO A 114 12.87 -19.18 -16.78
CA PRO A 114 11.63 -19.47 -17.50
C PRO A 114 10.95 -20.75 -16.98
N PRO A 115 9.61 -20.84 -17.01
CA PRO A 115 8.66 -19.84 -17.52
C PRO A 115 8.33 -18.70 -16.56
N SER A 116 8.69 -18.78 -15.25
CA SER A 116 8.31 -17.80 -14.22
C SER A 116 8.75 -16.38 -14.57
N SER A 117 9.96 -16.20 -15.10
CA SER A 117 10.45 -14.89 -15.53
C SER A 117 9.60 -14.26 -16.63
N TRP A 118 9.13 -15.05 -17.60
CA TRP A 118 8.28 -14.58 -18.70
C TRP A 118 6.89 -14.20 -18.21
N ILE A 119 6.30 -15.01 -17.32
CA ILE A 119 5.00 -14.75 -16.70
C ILE A 119 5.04 -13.42 -15.95
N LEU A 120 6.06 -13.20 -15.11
CA LEU A 120 6.19 -11.97 -14.35
C LEU A 120 6.35 -10.73 -15.26
N ARG A 121 7.21 -10.82 -16.29
CA ARG A 121 7.36 -9.70 -17.23
C ARG A 121 6.08 -9.38 -17.97
N THR A 122 5.22 -10.38 -18.21
CA THR A 122 3.92 -10.15 -18.86
C THR A 122 2.97 -9.33 -17.99
N LEU A 123 3.15 -9.30 -16.65
CA LEU A 123 2.41 -8.38 -15.76
C LEU A 123 2.62 -6.90 -16.11
N LEU A 124 3.75 -6.56 -16.72
CA LEU A 124 4.06 -5.18 -17.13
C LEU A 124 3.27 -4.70 -18.35
N ASN A 125 2.50 -5.57 -18.98
CA ASN A 125 1.59 -5.21 -20.05
C ASN A 125 0.16 -5.04 -19.49
N PRO A 126 -0.37 -3.81 -19.37
CA PRO A 126 -1.69 -3.56 -18.76
C PRO A 126 -2.84 -4.36 -19.36
N ARG A 127 -2.76 -4.68 -20.67
CA ARG A 127 -3.79 -5.48 -21.36
C ARG A 127 -3.77 -6.96 -21.00
N ARG A 128 -2.69 -7.46 -20.44
CA ARG A 128 -2.48 -8.88 -20.09
C ARG A 128 -2.42 -9.14 -18.60
N THR A 129 -2.23 -8.09 -17.79
CA THR A 129 -2.04 -8.18 -16.34
C THR A 129 -3.15 -9.00 -15.67
N ASP A 130 -4.42 -8.71 -15.95
CA ASP A 130 -5.54 -9.43 -15.30
C ASP A 130 -5.55 -10.92 -15.64
N ALA A 131 -5.29 -11.28 -16.90
CA ALA A 131 -5.21 -12.68 -17.32
C ALA A 131 -4.04 -13.40 -16.64
N VAL A 132 -2.89 -12.74 -16.51
CA VAL A 132 -1.72 -13.30 -15.83
C VAL A 132 -1.96 -13.43 -14.33
N LEU A 133 -2.55 -12.43 -13.67
CA LEU A 133 -2.91 -12.52 -12.24
C LEU A 133 -3.89 -13.67 -11.98
N ALA A 134 -4.88 -13.86 -12.86
CA ALA A 134 -5.80 -14.98 -12.77
C ALA A 134 -5.08 -16.33 -12.94
N LEU A 135 -4.15 -16.44 -13.88
CA LEU A 135 -3.33 -17.65 -14.08
C LEU A 135 -2.45 -17.96 -12.86
N MET A 136 -1.93 -16.92 -12.18
CA MET A 136 -1.10 -17.06 -10.98
C MET A 136 -1.91 -17.47 -9.74
N GLY A 137 -3.25 -17.37 -9.77
CA GLY A 137 -4.14 -17.72 -8.67
C GLY A 137 -3.83 -16.94 -7.38
N GLU A 138 -3.70 -17.63 -6.25
CA GLU A 138 -3.41 -16.97 -4.97
C GLU A 138 -2.09 -16.16 -4.98
N ARG A 139 -1.07 -16.64 -5.70
CA ARG A 139 0.20 -15.89 -5.83
C ARG A 139 0.02 -14.58 -6.59
N GLY A 140 -0.94 -14.49 -7.51
CA GLY A 140 -1.28 -13.26 -8.22
C GLY A 140 -1.92 -12.20 -7.32
N ARG A 141 -2.62 -12.61 -6.25
CA ARG A 141 -3.31 -11.68 -5.34
C ARG A 141 -2.37 -10.66 -4.69
N MET A 142 -1.13 -11.05 -4.39
CA MET A 142 -0.14 -10.14 -3.80
C MET A 142 0.34 -9.07 -4.78
N PHE A 143 0.31 -9.31 -6.09
CA PHE A 143 0.72 -8.36 -7.11
C PHE A 143 -0.41 -7.40 -7.51
N SER A 144 -1.67 -7.83 -7.44
CA SER A 144 -2.82 -7.03 -7.87
C SER A 144 -2.86 -5.63 -7.22
N PRO A 145 -2.70 -5.47 -5.90
CA PRO A 145 -2.69 -4.14 -5.27
C PRO A 145 -1.54 -3.23 -5.70
N LEU A 146 -0.44 -3.80 -6.20
CA LEU A 146 0.74 -3.05 -6.65
C LEU A 146 0.56 -2.48 -8.06
N MET A 147 -0.43 -3.01 -8.81
CA MET A 147 -0.64 -2.70 -10.23
C MET A 147 -1.84 -1.78 -10.46
N ARG A 148 -2.56 -1.37 -9.43
CA ARG A 148 -3.77 -0.54 -9.55
C ARG A 148 -4.12 0.19 -8.26
N ASN A 149 -4.92 1.24 -8.36
CA ASN A 149 -5.66 1.74 -7.20
C ASN A 149 -6.57 0.63 -6.67
N THR A 150 -6.88 0.65 -5.38
CA THR A 150 -7.80 -0.33 -4.79
C THR A 150 -8.85 0.37 -3.95
N VAL A 151 -10.01 -0.23 -3.83
CA VAL A 151 -11.09 0.26 -2.99
C VAL A 151 -11.84 -0.92 -2.37
N ASN A 152 -12.12 -0.82 -1.07
CA ASN A 152 -12.95 -1.77 -0.34
C ASN A 152 -14.10 -1.04 0.32
N ALA A 153 -15.32 -1.58 0.20
CA ALA A 153 -16.47 -1.13 0.96
C ALA A 153 -16.30 -1.57 2.42
N THR A 154 -16.38 -0.64 3.35
CA THR A 154 -16.07 -0.91 4.77
C THR A 154 -17.20 -0.62 5.72
N ILE A 155 -17.95 0.48 5.53
CA ILE A 155 -19.03 0.89 6.43
C ILE A 155 -20.27 1.26 5.62
N VAL A 156 -21.42 0.75 6.04
CA VAL A 156 -22.73 1.13 5.50
C VAL A 156 -23.54 1.83 6.59
N ARG A 157 -24.13 2.99 6.26
CA ARG A 157 -25.05 3.72 7.14
C ARG A 157 -26.30 4.07 6.35
N GLY A 158 -27.48 3.80 6.94
CA GLY A 158 -28.77 4.14 6.35
C GLY A 158 -29.91 3.37 7.00
N GLY A 159 -31.10 4.00 7.03
CA GLY A 159 -32.27 3.48 7.72
C GLY A 159 -32.23 3.76 9.22
N GLU A 160 -33.36 4.28 9.77
CA GLU A 160 -33.50 4.58 11.20
C GLU A 160 -34.57 3.71 11.86
N LYS A 161 -35.61 3.33 11.11
CA LYS A 161 -36.77 2.58 11.61
C LYS A 161 -37.08 1.42 10.70
N ILE A 162 -37.46 0.27 11.29
CA ILE A 162 -37.75 -0.96 10.54
C ILE A 162 -38.91 -0.83 9.55
N ASN A 163 -39.86 0.07 9.81
CA ASN A 163 -41.03 0.32 8.98
C ASN A 163 -40.87 1.46 7.98
N VAL A 164 -39.65 1.99 7.81
CA VAL A 164 -39.35 3.09 6.89
C VAL A 164 -38.30 2.63 5.87
N ILE A 165 -38.61 2.73 4.59
CA ILE A 165 -37.67 2.50 3.48
C ILE A 165 -36.78 3.75 3.38
N PRO A 166 -35.45 3.64 3.54
CA PRO A 166 -34.58 4.79 3.48
C PRO A 166 -34.48 5.37 2.06
N SER A 167 -34.48 6.69 1.97
CA SER A 167 -34.26 7.42 0.72
C SER A 167 -32.77 7.69 0.44
N GLU A 168 -31.91 7.52 1.45
CA GLU A 168 -30.47 7.75 1.33
C GLU A 168 -29.69 6.72 2.13
N ILE A 169 -28.56 6.26 1.56
CA ILE A 169 -27.60 5.35 2.18
C ILE A 169 -26.20 5.90 1.90
N PHE A 170 -25.36 5.86 2.92
CA PHE A 170 -23.94 6.17 2.82
C PHE A 170 -23.13 4.87 2.85
N LEU A 171 -22.20 4.74 1.89
CA LEU A 171 -21.23 3.67 1.84
C LEU A 171 -19.84 4.30 1.96
N ASP A 172 -19.17 4.07 3.10
CA ASP A 172 -17.78 4.47 3.28
C ASP A 172 -16.86 3.39 2.73
N MET A 173 -15.81 3.84 2.07
CA MET A 173 -14.87 2.97 1.36
C MET A 173 -13.42 3.34 1.69
N ASP A 174 -12.59 2.32 1.98
CA ASP A 174 -11.14 2.45 2.09
C ASP A 174 -10.52 2.36 0.69
N GLY A 175 -10.17 3.51 0.14
CA GLY A 175 -9.41 3.62 -1.10
C GLY A 175 -7.91 3.68 -0.83
N ARG A 176 -7.11 3.08 -1.73
CA ARG A 176 -5.65 3.12 -1.69
C ARG A 176 -5.13 3.52 -3.06
N LEU A 177 -4.45 4.66 -3.10
CA LEU A 177 -3.92 5.26 -4.32
C LEU A 177 -2.49 4.81 -4.58
N LEU A 178 -2.17 4.52 -5.82
CA LEU A 178 -0.78 4.46 -6.27
C LEU A 178 -0.11 5.83 -6.09
N PRO A 179 1.22 5.89 -5.91
CA PRO A 179 1.92 7.15 -5.59
C PRO A 179 1.59 8.34 -6.49
N GLU A 180 1.38 8.09 -7.78
CA GLU A 180 1.12 9.12 -8.79
C GLU A 180 -0.36 9.54 -8.90
N CYS A 181 -1.28 8.77 -8.29
CA CYS A 181 -2.71 8.99 -8.46
C CYS A 181 -3.25 9.98 -7.45
N THR A 182 -4.31 10.67 -7.83
CA THR A 182 -5.07 11.60 -7.01
C THR A 182 -6.42 11.00 -6.57
N PRO A 183 -7.11 11.55 -5.57
CA PRO A 183 -8.49 11.17 -5.25
C PRO A 183 -9.43 11.29 -6.47
N ASP A 184 -9.25 12.31 -7.30
CA ASP A 184 -10.07 12.50 -8.50
C ASP A 184 -9.83 11.38 -9.53
N ASP A 185 -8.59 10.89 -9.66
CA ASP A 185 -8.30 9.70 -10.48
C ASP A 185 -9.09 8.48 -10.01
N LEU A 186 -9.10 8.22 -8.69
CA LEU A 186 -9.84 7.10 -8.13
C LEU A 186 -11.35 7.25 -8.33
N ILE A 187 -11.90 8.44 -8.15
CA ILE A 187 -13.32 8.74 -8.40
C ILE A 187 -13.65 8.52 -9.88
N ALA A 188 -12.79 8.97 -10.78
CA ALA A 188 -12.97 8.76 -12.21
C ALA A 188 -12.94 7.27 -12.61
N GLU A 189 -12.04 6.49 -12.00
CA GLU A 189 -11.95 5.03 -12.19
C GLU A 189 -13.17 4.28 -11.62
N LEU A 190 -13.72 4.76 -10.51
CA LEU A 190 -14.91 4.16 -9.87
C LEU A 190 -16.21 4.49 -10.61
N ARG A 191 -16.31 5.63 -11.24
CA ARG A 191 -17.55 6.11 -11.90
C ARG A 191 -18.20 5.08 -12.82
N PRO A 192 -17.46 4.40 -13.73
CA PRO A 192 -18.04 3.35 -14.59
C PRO A 192 -18.50 2.10 -13.83
N ILE A 193 -18.02 1.90 -12.59
CA ILE A 193 -18.34 0.74 -11.75
C ILE A 193 -19.62 0.97 -10.97
N VAL A 194 -19.71 2.12 -10.29
CA VAL A 194 -20.82 2.45 -9.38
C VAL A 194 -22.02 3.10 -10.09
N GLY A 195 -21.80 3.69 -11.27
CA GLY A 195 -22.81 4.36 -12.07
C GLY A 195 -22.91 5.87 -11.82
N PRO A 196 -23.59 6.61 -12.73
CA PRO A 196 -23.67 8.07 -12.69
C PRO A 196 -24.51 8.59 -11.50
N ASP A 197 -25.51 7.83 -11.08
CA ASP A 197 -26.48 8.24 -10.05
C ASP A 197 -25.93 8.19 -8.61
N VAL A 198 -24.73 7.62 -8.42
CA VAL A 198 -24.06 7.54 -7.11
C VAL A 198 -23.14 8.75 -6.94
N ALA A 199 -23.41 9.59 -5.96
CA ALA A 199 -22.49 10.69 -5.63
C ALA A 199 -21.27 10.13 -4.92
N LEU A 200 -20.07 10.35 -5.48
CA LEU A 200 -18.79 9.98 -4.90
C LEU A 200 -18.08 11.24 -4.41
N ASN A 201 -17.67 11.24 -3.15
CA ASN A 201 -16.89 12.32 -2.57
C ASN A 201 -15.74 11.72 -1.74
N GLU A 202 -14.64 12.47 -1.63
CA GLU A 202 -13.64 12.17 -0.63
C GLU A 202 -14.26 12.34 0.76
N ALA A 203 -14.23 11.30 1.58
CA ALA A 203 -14.68 11.34 2.96
C ALA A 203 -13.55 11.96 3.79
N GLY A 204 -13.54 13.29 3.85
CA GLY A 204 -12.64 14.01 4.74
C GLY A 204 -13.18 13.99 6.16
N GLU A 205 -12.41 13.52 7.13
CA GLU A 205 -12.59 13.96 8.51
C GLU A 205 -12.15 15.43 8.59
N PRO A 206 -12.86 16.29 9.37
CA PRO A 206 -12.41 17.66 9.58
C PRO A 206 -10.97 17.66 10.10
N GLY A 207 -10.04 18.30 9.38
CA GLY A 207 -8.63 18.37 9.75
C GLY A 207 -7.71 17.36 9.06
N VAL A 208 -8.21 16.42 8.27
CA VAL A 208 -7.34 15.56 7.44
C VAL A 208 -6.87 16.36 6.23
N VAL A 209 -5.59 16.70 6.23
CA VAL A 209 -4.96 17.41 5.11
C VAL A 209 -4.95 16.50 3.87
N ARG A 210 -5.51 17.00 2.77
CA ARG A 210 -5.40 16.34 1.46
C ARG A 210 -3.93 16.26 1.07
N HIS A 211 -3.40 15.05 0.99
CA HIS A 211 -2.03 14.85 0.52
C HIS A 211 -2.01 15.03 -1.00
N GLY A 212 -1.10 15.86 -1.48
CA GLY A 212 -0.79 15.95 -2.90
C GLY A 212 -0.32 14.60 -3.46
N PRO A 213 -0.19 14.45 -4.78
CA PRO A 213 0.35 13.23 -5.37
C PRO A 213 1.70 12.88 -4.73
N GLY A 214 1.92 11.61 -4.39
CA GLY A 214 3.22 11.12 -3.95
C GLY A 214 4.23 11.19 -5.10
N SER A 215 5.52 11.07 -4.78
CA SER A 215 6.55 11.05 -5.81
C SER A 215 6.38 9.82 -6.71
N ALA A 216 6.30 10.07 -8.01
CA ALA A 216 6.30 9.02 -9.04
C ALA A 216 7.61 8.21 -9.03
N SER A 217 8.71 8.86 -8.66
CA SER A 217 10.05 8.27 -8.60
C SER A 217 10.62 8.52 -7.21
N PRO A 218 10.75 7.49 -6.37
CA PRO A 218 11.37 7.61 -5.07
C PRO A 218 12.85 8.00 -5.22
N ASP A 219 13.38 8.74 -4.25
CA ASP A 219 14.82 8.95 -4.14
C ASP A 219 15.48 7.61 -3.77
N MET A 220 16.26 7.04 -4.69
CA MET A 220 16.93 5.76 -4.53
C MET A 220 18.32 5.87 -3.87
N GLY A 221 18.72 7.05 -3.40
CA GLY A 221 20.07 7.32 -2.94
C GLY A 221 20.56 6.49 -1.74
N MET A 222 19.66 5.90 -0.96
CA MET A 222 20.01 4.98 0.13
C MET A 222 19.76 3.50 -0.21
N PHE A 223 19.06 3.21 -1.31
CA PHE A 223 18.68 1.83 -1.68
C PHE A 223 19.92 0.92 -1.85
N ASP A 224 20.93 1.38 -2.59
CA ASP A 224 22.12 0.57 -2.87
C ASP A 224 22.93 0.25 -1.61
N LEU A 225 22.98 1.20 -0.65
CA LEU A 225 23.60 0.98 0.65
C LEU A 225 22.89 -0.12 1.43
N LEU A 226 21.56 -0.04 1.54
CA LEU A 226 20.75 -1.03 2.25
C LEU A 226 20.80 -2.39 1.57
N ALA A 227 20.73 -2.41 0.23
CA ALA A 227 20.86 -3.61 -0.58
C ALA A 227 22.23 -4.28 -0.43
N GLY A 228 23.31 -3.48 -0.37
CA GLY A 228 24.67 -3.96 -0.12
C GLY A 228 24.79 -4.67 1.22
N ILE A 229 24.22 -4.09 2.27
CA ILE A 229 24.22 -4.68 3.62
C ILE A 229 23.53 -6.04 3.64
N LEU A 230 22.37 -6.16 2.99
CA LEU A 230 21.65 -7.44 2.91
C LEU A 230 22.45 -8.51 2.15
N ARG A 231 23.13 -8.13 1.05
CA ARG A 231 24.00 -9.07 0.30
C ARG A 231 25.20 -9.51 1.12
N ASP A 232 25.77 -8.63 1.95
CA ASP A 232 26.90 -8.98 2.81
C ASP A 232 26.48 -9.96 3.92
N GLN A 233 25.27 -9.82 4.47
CA GLN A 233 24.75 -10.70 5.51
C GLN A 233 24.15 -11.99 4.98
N ASP A 234 23.58 -11.97 3.77
CA ASP A 234 23.05 -13.12 3.06
C ASP A 234 23.45 -13.04 1.57
N PRO A 235 24.62 -13.60 1.19
CA PRO A 235 25.12 -13.54 -0.18
C PRO A 235 24.22 -14.19 -1.23
N GLY A 236 23.31 -15.08 -0.82
CA GLY A 236 22.28 -15.67 -1.68
C GLY A 236 21.02 -14.80 -1.83
N GLY A 237 20.89 -13.79 -1.01
CA GLY A 237 19.74 -12.89 -0.97
C GLY A 237 19.75 -11.86 -2.09
N ILE A 238 18.56 -11.55 -2.60
CA ILE A 238 18.35 -10.63 -3.73
C ILE A 238 17.51 -9.45 -3.25
N PRO A 239 18.14 -8.32 -2.90
CA PRO A 239 17.39 -7.10 -2.57
C PRO A 239 16.66 -6.56 -3.80
N VAL A 240 15.40 -6.17 -3.61
CA VAL A 240 14.56 -5.59 -4.67
C VAL A 240 13.80 -4.37 -4.14
N PRO A 241 13.62 -3.31 -4.94
CA PRO A 241 12.76 -2.22 -4.54
C PRO A 241 11.32 -2.70 -4.44
N TYR A 242 10.58 -2.17 -3.48
CA TYR A 242 9.22 -2.62 -3.20
C TYR A 242 8.27 -1.43 -3.04
N LEU A 243 7.09 -1.56 -3.69
CA LEU A 243 5.95 -0.70 -3.45
C LEU A 243 5.04 -1.37 -2.42
N MET A 244 4.88 -0.79 -1.25
CA MET A 244 3.97 -1.29 -0.23
C MET A 244 2.52 -0.95 -0.57
N ALA A 245 1.62 -1.91 -0.42
CA ALA A 245 0.18 -1.71 -0.66
C ALA A 245 -0.53 -0.98 0.49
N GLY A 246 0.07 -0.94 1.66
CA GLY A 246 -0.36 -0.19 2.84
C GLY A 246 0.21 1.23 2.88
N ALA A 247 0.13 1.84 4.05
CA ALA A 247 0.74 3.14 4.36
C ALA A 247 1.38 3.07 5.74
N THR A 248 2.47 3.79 5.93
CA THR A 248 3.22 3.90 7.18
C THR A 248 3.30 5.35 7.64
N ASP A 249 3.98 5.63 8.75
CA ASP A 249 4.33 6.99 9.16
C ASP A 249 5.17 7.73 8.10
N GLY A 250 5.76 7.02 7.15
CA GLY A 250 6.48 7.58 6.00
C GLY A 250 5.66 8.61 5.23
N ARG A 251 4.32 8.45 5.18
CA ARG A 251 3.39 9.40 4.55
C ARG A 251 3.47 10.81 5.13
N PHE A 252 3.77 10.94 6.43
CA PHE A 252 3.91 12.23 7.08
C PHE A 252 5.28 12.85 6.80
N PHE A 253 6.35 12.05 6.87
CA PHE A 253 7.71 12.50 6.57
C PHE A 253 7.89 12.93 5.11
N ALA A 254 7.19 12.28 4.20
CA ALA A 254 7.17 12.66 2.78
C ALA A 254 6.70 14.12 2.56
N ARG A 255 5.86 14.68 3.46
CA ARG A 255 5.42 16.09 3.43
C ARG A 255 6.56 17.07 3.68
N LEU A 256 7.61 16.62 4.35
CA LEU A 256 8.85 17.38 4.60
C LEU A 256 9.94 17.06 3.55
N GLY A 257 9.63 16.29 2.50
CA GLY A 257 10.59 15.88 1.48
C GLY A 257 11.55 14.77 1.94
N ILE A 258 11.25 14.09 3.05
CA ILE A 258 12.06 13.01 3.59
C ILE A 258 11.64 11.70 2.91
N GLN A 259 12.60 11.03 2.25
CA GLN A 259 12.39 9.70 1.70
C GLN A 259 12.48 8.65 2.81
N THR A 260 11.38 7.93 3.05
CA THR A 260 11.36 6.80 3.98
C THR A 260 11.61 5.50 3.23
N TYR A 261 12.50 4.68 3.79
CA TYR A 261 12.76 3.30 3.38
C TYR A 261 12.20 2.37 4.43
N GLY A 262 11.30 1.46 4.03
CA GLY A 262 10.90 0.36 4.89
C GLY A 262 12.04 -0.66 4.93
N PHE A 263 12.69 -0.76 6.09
CA PHE A 263 13.86 -1.59 6.28
C PHE A 263 13.87 -2.20 7.69
N LEU A 264 13.11 -3.28 7.84
CA LEU A 264 13.07 -4.15 9.02
C LEU A 264 13.67 -5.51 8.63
N PRO A 265 15.01 -5.58 8.52
CA PRO A 265 15.68 -6.75 7.96
C PRO A 265 15.52 -7.97 8.85
N MET A 266 15.04 -9.07 8.24
CA MET A 266 14.83 -10.34 8.92
C MET A 266 15.15 -11.50 7.98
N ARG A 267 15.97 -12.44 8.41
CA ARG A 267 16.11 -13.73 7.75
C ARG A 267 15.12 -14.70 8.37
N LEU A 268 14.03 -14.95 7.68
CA LEU A 268 12.95 -15.80 8.16
C LEU A 268 13.21 -17.26 7.81
N PRO A 269 12.82 -18.23 8.66
CA PRO A 269 12.89 -19.66 8.35
C PRO A 269 12.04 -20.03 7.14
N GLU A 270 12.46 -21.09 6.44
CA GLU A 270 11.67 -21.64 5.34
C GLU A 270 10.26 -22.06 5.83
N GLY A 271 9.25 -21.74 5.06
CA GLY A 271 7.84 -22.03 5.38
C GLY A 271 7.17 -21.03 6.34
N MET A 272 7.91 -20.11 6.93
CA MET A 272 7.30 -19.03 7.74
C MET A 272 6.65 -17.99 6.83
N ASN A 273 5.34 -17.86 6.93
CA ASN A 273 4.58 -16.83 6.19
C ASN A 273 4.39 -15.59 7.06
N PHE A 274 5.32 -14.64 6.95
CA PHE A 274 5.30 -13.39 7.71
C PHE A 274 3.98 -12.63 7.55
N SER A 275 3.46 -12.52 6.32
CA SER A 275 2.22 -11.77 6.04
C SER A 275 0.97 -12.35 6.73
N ARG A 276 1.01 -13.60 7.17
CA ARG A 276 -0.08 -14.23 7.95
C ARG A 276 0.08 -14.04 9.45
N LEU A 277 1.26 -13.66 9.91
CA LEU A 277 1.58 -13.49 11.33
C LEU A 277 1.38 -12.05 11.79
N VAL A 278 1.62 -11.09 10.91
CA VAL A 278 1.42 -9.66 11.21
C VAL A 278 -0.04 -9.42 11.62
N HIS A 279 -0.24 -8.80 12.78
CA HIS A 279 -1.55 -8.51 13.41
C HIS A 279 -2.38 -9.76 13.76
N ALA A 280 -1.75 -10.95 13.77
CA ALA A 280 -2.42 -12.18 14.17
C ALA A 280 -2.24 -12.42 15.69
N ALA A 281 -3.17 -13.23 16.27
CA ALA A 281 -3.14 -13.53 17.71
C ALA A 281 -1.88 -14.28 18.16
N ASP A 282 -1.21 -15.00 17.25
CA ASP A 282 0.03 -15.75 17.49
C ASP A 282 1.24 -15.11 16.79
N GLU A 283 1.23 -13.81 16.61
CA GLU A 283 2.35 -13.05 16.06
C GLU A 283 3.64 -13.33 16.82
N ARG A 284 4.68 -13.69 16.07
CA ARG A 284 5.97 -14.09 16.61
C ARG A 284 7.09 -13.85 15.61
N ILE A 285 8.30 -13.64 16.15
CA ILE A 285 9.52 -13.46 15.40
C ILE A 285 10.60 -14.43 15.90
N PRO A 286 11.38 -15.07 15.02
CA PRO A 286 12.53 -15.85 15.43
C PRO A 286 13.63 -14.99 16.05
N VAL A 287 14.30 -15.48 17.08
CA VAL A 287 15.39 -14.75 17.77
C VAL A 287 16.52 -14.41 16.78
N ASP A 288 16.90 -15.35 15.93
CA ASP A 288 17.95 -15.14 14.91
C ASP A 288 17.58 -14.04 13.90
N ALA A 289 16.28 -13.86 13.63
CA ALA A 289 15.81 -12.77 12.76
C ALA A 289 15.99 -11.40 13.41
N VAL A 290 15.79 -11.29 14.74
CA VAL A 290 16.05 -10.06 15.50
C VAL A 290 17.54 -9.73 15.47
N GLU A 291 18.42 -10.71 15.67
CA GLU A 291 19.87 -10.53 15.62
C GLU A 291 20.34 -10.10 14.22
N PHE A 292 19.82 -10.73 13.18
CA PHE A 292 20.10 -10.37 11.79
C PHE A 292 19.70 -8.90 11.53
N GLY A 293 18.51 -8.50 11.96
CA GLY A 293 17.99 -7.14 11.83
C GLY A 293 18.82 -6.10 12.56
N ALA A 294 19.17 -6.37 13.82
CA ALA A 294 19.97 -5.47 14.62
C ALA A 294 21.35 -5.22 14.00
N ARG A 295 22.01 -6.27 13.48
CA ARG A 295 23.28 -6.15 12.76
C ARG A 295 23.15 -5.33 11.48
N ALA A 296 22.10 -5.56 10.71
CA ALA A 296 21.87 -4.82 9.46
C ALA A 296 21.61 -3.33 9.72
N ILE A 297 20.80 -2.99 10.71
CA ILE A 297 20.51 -1.60 11.06
C ILE A 297 21.78 -0.91 11.61
N LEU A 298 22.53 -1.56 12.48
CA LEU A 298 23.80 -1.03 12.98
C LEU A 298 24.78 -0.74 11.84
N GLU A 299 24.86 -1.63 10.87
CA GLU A 299 25.75 -1.45 9.71
C GLU A 299 25.25 -0.33 8.78
N ALA A 300 23.91 -0.18 8.64
CA ALA A 300 23.35 0.94 7.89
C ALA A 300 23.74 2.29 8.50
N LEU A 301 23.63 2.43 9.82
CA LEU A 301 24.02 3.64 10.53
C LEU A 301 25.55 3.93 10.39
N ARG A 302 26.39 2.89 10.49
CA ARG A 302 27.84 3.03 10.34
C ARG A 302 28.25 3.46 8.94
N ARG A 303 27.71 2.82 7.90
CA ARG A 303 28.05 3.14 6.49
C ARG A 303 27.54 4.50 6.09
N PHE A 304 26.33 4.84 6.48
CA PHE A 304 25.74 6.15 6.20
C PHE A 304 26.50 7.28 6.88
N GLY A 305 26.92 7.10 8.15
CA GLY A 305 27.73 8.07 8.87
C GLY A 305 29.09 8.30 8.23
N ARG A 306 29.76 7.24 7.74
CA ARG A 306 31.07 7.34 7.06
C ARG A 306 30.97 8.03 5.69
N ALA A 307 29.90 7.81 4.94
CA ALA A 307 29.71 8.44 3.64
C ALA A 307 29.57 9.97 3.72
N ARG A 308 29.12 10.50 4.86
CA ARG A 308 29.02 11.94 5.12
C ARG A 308 30.33 12.58 5.64
N SER A 309 31.27 11.78 6.11
CA SER A 309 32.55 12.29 6.65
C SER A 309 33.66 12.50 5.60
N VAL A 310 33.37 12.23 4.32
CA VAL A 310 34.25 12.58 3.22
C VAL A 310 33.94 14.02 2.81
N PRO A 311 34.84 15.00 3.01
CA PRO A 311 34.62 16.38 2.53
C PRO A 311 34.48 16.36 1.01
N VAL A 312 33.43 17.01 0.50
CA VAL A 312 33.35 17.32 -0.92
C VAL A 312 34.49 18.28 -1.19
N SER A 313 35.54 17.81 -1.85
CA SER A 313 36.68 18.57 -2.34
C SER A 313 36.26 19.46 -3.50
#